data_4e45e2012c1192b563a534c347357a0e
#
_entry.id   4e45e2012c1192b563a534c347357a0e
#
_cell.length_a   1.000
_cell.length_b   1.000
_cell.length_c   1.000
_cell.angle_alpha   90.00
_cell.angle_beta   90.00
_cell.angle_gamma   90.00
#
_symmetry.space_group_name_H-M   'P 1'
#
loop_
_entity.id
_entity.type
_entity.pdbx_description
1 polymer ?
#
loop_
_entity_poly.entity_id
_entity_poly.type
_entity_poly.pdbx_seq_one_letter_code
_entity_poly.pdbx_strand_id
1 'polypeptide(L)'
;MMPTPDRRPDQAPDTTLPAPLSWWADTAHGPDRRDRPLPVDVDVVVVGAGIVGLTAATRLLAQGRSVLVLEARNVAGGVSGHTTAKVTAQHSLIYDRLTSRFGAAVARTYGQAQLRALAWIVDQTVGQSGQGGIDADLVTSDSYVFSSAEEDRGRLAREADAAQEAGMPASYVTQLDLPFPTAGAVRFTGQARFHPRKWLLALAESIEGLGGQIIEGVRVTQVHEGDPMIVESTAGQVRAAEVIIATHYPILDRGLFFTRLEPVRDLVICGIPAPEAAHLRHMYLDLASHHSIRPVGGVYGRPDELIVLGEHYRTGERLDVEERYEALAAWARERLGIKRISHRWSAQDVSTTDGIPFVGRYRPRAQHLWVGTGFGQWGMTGGTAAGLLLSDLIQGTAPDDERELFDPHRFDLRTIPALAHRNSVVAAHLIGDMTRASLNAATKELGPGQAEVCRVGTSLVAAYKDGDEVVHAVSAHCTHLGCVLAFNNAEQSWDCPCHSSRFDIDGAVLNGPAVAPLNQVAPPPAPPRPKRQNNGPPTHLT
;
A
#
# COMPACT_ATOMS: atom_id res chain seq x y z
N MET A 1 -6.98 51.25 -5.57
CA MET A 1 -7.18 50.85 -4.17
C MET A 1 -8.17 49.70 -4.19
N MET A 2 -7.64 48.47 -4.19
CA MET A 2 -8.48 47.26 -4.08
C MET A 2 -8.64 46.90 -2.60
N PRO A 3 -9.81 46.47 -2.15
CA PRO A 3 -10.03 46.16 -0.75
C PRO A 3 -9.26 44.88 -0.37
N THR A 4 -8.54 44.97 0.73
CA THR A 4 -7.88 43.83 1.42
C THR A 4 -8.94 42.82 1.84
N PRO A 5 -8.74 41.49 1.65
CA PRO A 5 -9.66 40.49 2.15
C PRO A 5 -9.65 40.47 3.67
N ASP A 6 -10.86 40.57 4.20
CA ASP A 6 -11.21 40.52 5.63
C ASP A 6 -10.65 39.27 6.29
N ARG A 7 -9.69 39.41 7.21
CA ARG A 7 -9.23 38.34 8.11
C ARG A 7 -10.32 38.14 9.16
N ARG A 8 -11.13 37.10 9.00
CA ARG A 8 -12.00 36.62 10.08
C ARG A 8 -11.15 36.15 11.26
N PRO A 9 -11.44 36.62 12.48
CA PRO A 9 -10.70 36.19 13.66
C PRO A 9 -11.01 34.73 14.02
N ASP A 10 -9.99 34.00 14.46
CA ASP A 10 -9.97 32.76 15.25
C ASP A 10 -11.29 31.96 15.32
N GLN A 11 -11.56 31.17 14.29
CA GLN A 11 -12.38 29.99 14.48
C GLN A 11 -11.55 28.97 15.26
N ALA A 12 -12.13 28.40 16.32
CA ALA A 12 -11.56 27.26 17.02
C ALA A 12 -11.10 26.21 16.00
N PRO A 13 -9.96 25.54 16.19
CA PRO A 13 -9.47 24.56 15.23
C PRO A 13 -10.55 23.51 14.98
N ASP A 14 -10.97 23.38 13.72
CA ASP A 14 -11.81 22.27 13.28
C ASP A 14 -10.99 20.99 13.46
N THR A 15 -11.25 20.28 14.55
CA THR A 15 -10.54 19.06 14.91
C THR A 15 -11.10 17.83 14.22
N THR A 16 -12.19 17.98 13.46
CA THR A 16 -12.86 16.88 12.76
C THR A 16 -11.98 16.38 11.62
N LEU A 17 -11.72 15.08 11.60
CA LEU A 17 -10.97 14.46 10.50
C LEU A 17 -11.85 14.36 9.24
N PRO A 18 -11.32 14.64 8.04
CA PRO A 18 -12.06 14.50 6.79
C PRO A 18 -12.39 13.03 6.48
N ALA A 19 -13.35 12.80 5.59
CA ALA A 19 -13.58 11.47 5.02
C ALA A 19 -12.31 10.93 4.36
N PRO A 20 -12.09 9.60 4.33
CA PRO A 20 -10.90 9.01 3.73
C PRO A 20 -10.80 9.32 2.23
N LEU A 21 -9.78 10.10 1.85
CA LEU A 21 -9.43 10.42 0.48
C LEU A 21 -7.94 10.72 0.40
N SER A 22 -7.23 10.06 -0.53
CA SER A 22 -5.81 10.35 -0.72
C SER A 22 -5.63 11.68 -1.46
N TRP A 23 -4.66 12.48 -1.02
CA TRP A 23 -4.29 13.74 -1.67
C TRP A 23 -3.97 13.53 -3.16
N TRP A 24 -3.39 12.38 -3.50
CA TRP A 24 -3.05 12.01 -4.87
C TRP A 24 -4.28 11.74 -5.73
N ALA A 25 -5.30 11.10 -5.17
CA ALA A 25 -6.54 10.80 -5.87
C ALA A 25 -7.38 12.06 -6.11
N ASP A 26 -7.36 13.00 -5.16
CA ASP A 26 -8.07 14.29 -5.26
C ASP A 26 -7.42 15.24 -6.29
N THR A 27 -6.10 15.16 -6.46
CA THR A 27 -5.34 16.13 -7.25
C THR A 27 -4.93 15.66 -8.65
N ALA A 28 -5.12 14.37 -8.98
CA ALA A 28 -4.81 13.85 -10.32
C ALA A 28 -5.83 12.79 -10.76
N HIS A 29 -6.44 13.03 -11.91
CA HIS A 29 -7.42 12.15 -12.54
C HIS A 29 -6.91 11.68 -13.91
N GLY A 30 -7.21 10.44 -14.28
CA GLY A 30 -6.88 9.89 -15.59
C GLY A 30 -8.12 9.61 -16.43
N PRO A 31 -7.94 9.32 -17.73
CA PRO A 31 -9.03 8.89 -18.59
C PRO A 31 -9.58 7.53 -18.14
N ASP A 32 -10.86 7.29 -18.43
CA ASP A 32 -11.49 5.98 -18.25
C ASP A 32 -11.00 5.00 -19.32
N ARG A 33 -10.56 3.81 -18.90
CA ARG A 33 -10.05 2.73 -19.75
C ARG A 33 -10.89 1.45 -19.63
N ARG A 34 -12.11 1.58 -19.15
CA ARG A 34 -13.08 0.47 -19.07
C ARG A 34 -13.69 0.18 -20.45
N ASP A 35 -14.42 -0.93 -20.53
CA ASP A 35 -15.20 -1.33 -21.72
C ASP A 35 -14.39 -1.42 -23.04
N ARG A 36 -13.10 -1.68 -22.93
CA ARG A 36 -12.22 -1.93 -24.07
C ARG A 36 -12.23 -3.43 -24.41
N PRO A 37 -12.17 -3.79 -25.71
CA PRO A 37 -12.15 -5.18 -26.10
C PRO A 37 -10.84 -5.86 -25.70
N LEU A 38 -10.95 -7.10 -25.21
CA LEU A 38 -9.77 -7.93 -24.97
C LEU A 38 -9.16 -8.39 -26.29
N PRO A 39 -7.83 -8.30 -26.48
CA PRO A 39 -7.15 -8.98 -27.58
C PRO A 39 -7.19 -10.49 -27.39
N VAL A 40 -7.09 -11.24 -28.49
CA VAL A 40 -7.05 -12.71 -28.43
C VAL A 40 -5.69 -13.21 -27.96
N ASP A 41 -4.62 -12.62 -28.49
CA ASP A 41 -3.22 -12.99 -28.24
C ASP A 41 -2.36 -11.75 -28.01
N VAL A 42 -1.40 -11.84 -27.07
CA VAL A 42 -0.34 -10.85 -26.84
C VAL A 42 0.95 -11.56 -26.43
N ASP A 43 2.11 -10.90 -26.57
CA ASP A 43 3.35 -11.46 -26.03
C ASP A 43 3.34 -11.48 -24.51
N VAL A 44 2.87 -10.40 -23.87
CA VAL A 44 2.91 -10.28 -22.41
C VAL A 44 1.59 -9.75 -21.84
N VAL A 45 1.01 -10.47 -20.89
CA VAL A 45 -0.05 -9.95 -20.03
C VAL A 45 0.55 -9.50 -18.69
N VAL A 46 0.31 -8.26 -18.32
CA VAL A 46 0.66 -7.69 -17.01
C VAL A 46 -0.61 -7.57 -16.17
N VAL A 47 -0.63 -8.21 -15.01
CA VAL A 47 -1.77 -8.18 -14.08
C VAL A 47 -1.50 -7.16 -13.00
N GLY A 48 -2.16 -6.00 -13.08
CA GLY A 48 -2.05 -4.85 -12.17
C GLY A 48 -1.35 -3.65 -12.80
N ALA A 49 -2.04 -2.49 -12.78
CA ALA A 49 -1.56 -1.20 -13.29
C ALA A 49 -0.99 -0.31 -12.17
N GLY A 50 -0.20 -0.90 -11.28
CA GLY A 50 0.64 -0.23 -10.30
C GLY A 50 2.05 0.03 -10.82
N ILE A 51 2.97 0.48 -9.92
CA ILE A 51 4.34 0.85 -10.26
C ILE A 51 5.11 -0.30 -10.95
N VAL A 52 5.00 -1.52 -10.44
CA VAL A 52 5.68 -2.71 -11.00
C VAL A 52 5.20 -2.99 -12.42
N GLY A 53 3.87 -3.08 -12.58
CA GLY A 53 3.27 -3.46 -13.86
C GLY A 53 3.50 -2.44 -14.95
N LEU A 54 3.31 -1.15 -14.67
CA LEU A 54 3.52 -0.08 -15.65
C LEU A 54 5.00 0.08 -16.02
N THR A 55 5.92 -0.07 -15.06
CA THR A 55 7.36 -0.05 -15.35
C THR A 55 7.76 -1.21 -16.26
N ALA A 56 7.32 -2.44 -15.94
CA ALA A 56 7.59 -3.60 -16.79
C ALA A 56 6.98 -3.47 -18.19
N ALA A 57 5.71 -3.02 -18.27
CA ALA A 57 5.02 -2.80 -19.53
C ALA A 57 5.76 -1.79 -20.45
N THR A 58 6.17 -0.64 -19.88
CA THR A 58 6.92 0.38 -20.62
C THR A 58 8.22 -0.18 -21.19
N ARG A 59 8.98 -0.94 -20.39
CA ARG A 59 10.25 -1.54 -20.83
C ARG A 59 10.05 -2.60 -21.89
N LEU A 60 9.07 -3.47 -21.72
CA LEU A 60 8.77 -4.55 -22.69
C LEU A 60 8.28 -4.01 -24.04
N LEU A 61 7.44 -2.96 -24.02
CA LEU A 61 7.04 -2.26 -25.26
C LEU A 61 8.24 -1.64 -25.97
N ALA A 62 9.14 -0.97 -25.24
CA ALA A 62 10.37 -0.41 -25.80
C ALA A 62 11.30 -1.49 -26.40
N GLN A 63 11.14 -2.74 -26.00
CA GLN A 63 11.86 -3.92 -26.51
C GLN A 63 11.08 -4.63 -27.66
N GLY A 64 9.97 -4.05 -28.13
CA GLY A 64 9.19 -4.54 -29.28
C GLY A 64 8.18 -5.64 -28.93
N ARG A 65 7.87 -5.87 -27.66
CA ARG A 65 6.83 -6.83 -27.26
C ARG A 65 5.44 -6.19 -27.32
N SER A 66 4.44 -6.94 -27.72
CA SER A 66 3.04 -6.55 -27.53
C SER A 66 2.63 -6.79 -26.06
N VAL A 67 2.02 -5.77 -25.42
CA VAL A 67 1.70 -5.82 -23.98
C VAL A 67 0.25 -5.43 -23.73
N LEU A 68 -0.44 -6.25 -22.93
CA LEU A 68 -1.74 -5.96 -22.34
C LEU A 68 -1.61 -5.83 -20.82
N VAL A 69 -2.07 -4.72 -20.27
CA VAL A 69 -2.19 -4.52 -18.82
C VAL A 69 -3.66 -4.67 -18.41
N LEU A 70 -3.95 -5.59 -17.49
CA LEU A 70 -5.28 -5.79 -16.90
C LEU A 70 -5.30 -5.26 -15.47
N GLU A 71 -6.18 -4.31 -15.18
CA GLU A 71 -6.32 -3.68 -13.88
C GLU A 71 -7.73 -3.89 -13.33
N ALA A 72 -7.83 -4.40 -12.11
CA ALA A 72 -9.12 -4.71 -11.48
C ALA A 72 -9.95 -3.47 -11.12
N ARG A 73 -9.31 -2.33 -10.92
CA ARG A 73 -9.94 -1.04 -10.58
C ARG A 73 -9.55 0.03 -11.60
N ASN A 74 -8.70 0.94 -11.21
CA ASN A 74 -8.18 2.03 -12.05
C ASN A 74 -6.65 2.06 -11.97
N VAL A 75 -5.99 2.58 -12.99
CA VAL A 75 -4.55 2.85 -12.96
C VAL A 75 -4.17 3.60 -11.70
N ALA A 76 -3.14 3.13 -11.01
CA ALA A 76 -2.69 3.66 -9.73
C ALA A 76 -3.78 3.67 -8.62
N GLY A 77 -4.84 2.87 -8.75
CA GLY A 77 -5.92 2.77 -7.75
C GLY A 77 -5.56 1.97 -6.50
N GLY A 78 -4.44 1.24 -6.52
CA GLY A 78 -3.91 0.46 -5.40
C GLY A 78 -2.92 1.26 -4.53
N VAL A 79 -2.00 0.53 -3.91
CA VAL A 79 -0.95 1.09 -3.03
C VAL A 79 -0.14 2.19 -3.69
N SER A 80 0.16 2.06 -4.98
CA SER A 80 0.93 3.07 -5.74
C SER A 80 0.29 4.46 -5.76
N GLY A 81 -1.05 4.55 -5.63
CA GLY A 81 -1.80 5.81 -5.51
C GLY A 81 -2.12 6.20 -4.07
N HIS A 82 -1.61 5.46 -3.07
CA HIS A 82 -1.83 5.72 -1.63
C HIS A 82 -0.49 5.81 -0.86
N THR A 83 0.64 5.78 -1.56
CA THR A 83 1.99 5.88 -1.00
C THR A 83 2.29 7.27 -0.47
N THR A 84 3.33 7.42 0.37
CA THR A 84 3.93 8.73 0.66
C THR A 84 4.82 9.24 -0.46
N ALA A 85 5.10 8.41 -1.48
CA ALA A 85 5.82 8.76 -2.71
C ALA A 85 7.26 9.30 -2.49
N LYS A 86 7.98 8.68 -1.59
CA LYS A 86 9.43 8.86 -1.44
C LYS A 86 10.14 8.03 -2.50
N VAL A 87 10.95 8.66 -3.34
CA VAL A 87 11.78 8.02 -4.35
C VAL A 87 13.20 8.00 -3.82
N THR A 88 13.56 6.95 -3.10
CA THR A 88 14.82 6.89 -2.36
C THR A 88 15.39 5.48 -2.32
N ALA A 89 16.73 5.39 -2.31
CA ALA A 89 17.45 4.15 -2.04
C ALA A 89 17.68 3.93 -0.52
N GLN A 90 17.26 4.88 0.34
CA GLN A 90 17.30 4.75 1.79
C GLN A 90 16.05 4.05 2.31
N HIS A 91 16.14 2.78 2.64
CA HIS A 91 15.05 1.93 3.11
C HIS A 91 15.20 1.62 4.61
N SER A 92 14.98 2.61 5.48
CA SER A 92 15.26 2.55 6.91
C SER A 92 16.72 2.17 7.18
N LEU A 93 17.01 1.23 8.07
CA LEU A 93 18.36 0.73 8.38
C LEU A 93 18.64 -0.61 7.66
N ILE A 94 18.52 -0.61 6.32
CA ILE A 94 18.62 -1.86 5.56
C ILE A 94 20.06 -2.29 5.30
N TYR A 95 21.01 -1.35 5.13
CA TYR A 95 22.37 -1.67 4.69
C TYR A 95 23.19 -2.35 5.78
N ASP A 96 23.14 -1.90 7.03
CA ASP A 96 23.72 -2.57 8.19
C ASP A 96 23.15 -3.99 8.32
N ARG A 97 21.83 -4.14 8.17
CA ARG A 97 21.15 -5.43 8.21
C ARG A 97 21.58 -6.37 7.09
N LEU A 98 21.66 -5.90 5.84
CA LEU A 98 22.06 -6.72 4.69
C LEU A 98 23.52 -7.10 4.80
N THR A 99 24.40 -6.16 5.16
CA THR A 99 25.83 -6.38 5.32
C THR A 99 26.10 -7.40 6.40
N SER A 100 25.48 -7.26 7.57
CA SER A 100 25.67 -8.19 8.70
C SER A 100 25.10 -9.57 8.44
N ARG A 101 24.04 -9.69 7.66
CA ARG A 101 23.33 -10.95 7.44
C ARG A 101 23.82 -11.70 6.20
N PHE A 102 24.11 -10.99 5.11
CA PHE A 102 24.39 -11.58 3.79
C PHE A 102 25.72 -11.10 3.18
N GLY A 103 26.40 -10.13 3.82
CA GLY A 103 27.67 -9.56 3.35
C GLY A 103 27.50 -8.29 2.51
N ALA A 104 28.60 -7.51 2.42
CA ALA A 104 28.61 -6.21 1.75
C ALA A 104 28.29 -6.27 0.24
N ALA A 105 28.58 -7.39 -0.43
CA ALA A 105 28.24 -7.58 -1.84
C ALA A 105 26.72 -7.54 -2.07
N VAL A 106 25.95 -8.23 -1.24
CA VAL A 106 24.47 -8.24 -1.29
C VAL A 106 23.91 -6.84 -1.02
N ALA A 107 24.44 -6.14 -0.02
CA ALA A 107 24.03 -4.76 0.27
C ALA A 107 24.30 -3.83 -0.94
N ARG A 108 25.42 -4.02 -1.63
CA ARG A 108 25.76 -3.25 -2.84
C ARG A 108 24.83 -3.55 -4.00
N THR A 109 24.59 -4.83 -4.34
CA THR A 109 23.64 -5.23 -5.41
C THR A 109 22.26 -4.66 -5.14
N TYR A 110 21.77 -4.78 -3.89
CA TYR A 110 20.49 -4.19 -3.48
C TYR A 110 20.46 -2.68 -3.72
N GLY A 111 21.45 -1.96 -3.21
CA GLY A 111 21.53 -0.50 -3.33
C GLY A 111 21.63 -0.02 -4.78
N GLN A 112 22.43 -0.67 -5.61
CA GLN A 112 22.57 -0.35 -7.03
C GLN A 112 21.26 -0.53 -7.79
N ALA A 113 20.48 -1.57 -7.49
CA ALA A 113 19.16 -1.75 -8.07
C ALA A 113 18.22 -0.59 -7.73
N GLN A 114 18.25 -0.10 -6.47
CA GLN A 114 17.43 1.06 -6.05
C GLN A 114 17.88 2.36 -6.71
N LEU A 115 19.21 2.60 -6.82
CA LEU A 115 19.74 3.79 -7.51
C LEU A 115 19.41 3.78 -9.01
N ARG A 116 19.45 2.63 -9.68
CA ARG A 116 19.03 2.52 -11.08
C ARG A 116 17.54 2.82 -11.25
N ALA A 117 16.70 2.35 -10.31
CA ALA A 117 15.28 2.65 -10.32
C ALA A 117 15.00 4.14 -10.12
N LEU A 118 15.71 4.79 -9.17
CA LEU A 118 15.64 6.24 -8.97
C LEU A 118 16.06 6.99 -10.23
N ALA A 119 17.18 6.63 -10.83
CA ALA A 119 17.67 7.24 -12.06
C ALA A 119 16.65 7.09 -13.20
N TRP A 120 16.06 5.90 -13.36
CA TRP A 120 15.05 5.67 -14.39
C TRP A 120 13.80 6.56 -14.20
N ILE A 121 13.32 6.72 -12.94
CA ILE A 121 12.19 7.62 -12.63
C ILE A 121 12.55 9.07 -13.00
N VAL A 122 13.75 9.52 -12.63
CA VAL A 122 14.22 10.87 -12.96
C VAL A 122 14.32 11.07 -14.47
N ASP A 123 14.89 10.11 -15.21
CA ASP A 123 15.03 10.17 -16.65
C ASP A 123 13.68 10.24 -17.37
N GLN A 124 12.66 9.50 -16.89
CA GLN A 124 11.31 9.59 -17.43
C GLN A 124 10.64 10.94 -17.16
N THR A 125 10.98 11.60 -16.05
CA THR A 125 10.39 12.91 -15.69
C THR A 125 11.11 14.09 -16.37
N VAL A 126 12.41 14.01 -16.55
CA VAL A 126 13.17 15.05 -17.25
C VAL A 126 13.01 14.96 -18.77
N GLY A 127 12.76 13.75 -19.27
CA GLY A 127 12.70 13.46 -20.72
C GLY A 127 14.07 13.32 -21.36
N GLN A 128 14.13 12.61 -22.47
CA GLN A 128 15.32 12.53 -23.31
C GLN A 128 15.39 13.74 -24.25
N SER A 129 16.59 14.12 -24.67
CA SER A 129 16.87 15.30 -25.50
C SER A 129 15.86 15.49 -26.63
N GLY A 130 14.97 16.50 -26.50
CA GLY A 130 13.97 16.87 -27.51
C GLY A 130 12.59 16.26 -27.37
N GLN A 131 12.35 15.37 -26.40
CA GLN A 131 11.02 14.90 -26.00
C GLN A 131 10.70 15.43 -24.60
N GLY A 132 9.51 16.01 -24.40
CA GLY A 132 9.06 16.47 -23.09
C GLY A 132 8.98 15.30 -22.12
N GLY A 133 9.51 15.47 -20.90
CA GLY A 133 9.38 14.48 -19.83
C GLY A 133 7.99 14.47 -19.21
N ILE A 134 7.77 13.51 -18.32
CA ILE A 134 6.53 13.37 -17.54
C ILE A 134 6.48 14.46 -16.47
N ASP A 135 5.50 15.36 -16.51
CA ASP A 135 5.24 16.32 -15.43
C ASP A 135 4.60 15.61 -14.23
N ALA A 136 5.40 15.25 -13.26
CA ALA A 136 4.99 14.57 -12.03
C ALA A 136 5.37 15.36 -10.77
N ASP A 137 5.55 16.67 -10.84
CA ASP A 137 5.97 17.50 -9.70
C ASP A 137 7.24 16.93 -9.01
N LEU A 138 8.19 16.41 -9.80
CA LEU A 138 9.42 15.82 -9.25
C LEU A 138 10.31 16.90 -8.64
N VAL A 139 10.72 16.66 -7.40
CA VAL A 139 11.64 17.53 -6.66
C VAL A 139 12.79 16.69 -6.11
N THR A 140 14.02 17.09 -6.42
CA THR A 140 15.20 16.53 -5.75
C THR A 140 15.15 16.86 -4.26
N SER A 141 15.38 15.88 -3.41
CA SER A 141 15.21 15.98 -1.97
C SER A 141 16.10 14.97 -1.27
N ASP A 142 16.76 15.38 -0.20
CA ASP A 142 17.48 14.42 0.62
C ASP A 142 16.50 13.58 1.45
N SER A 143 16.94 12.39 1.85
CA SER A 143 16.19 11.50 2.72
C SER A 143 16.95 11.28 4.02
N TYR A 144 16.23 11.33 5.15
CA TYR A 144 16.78 11.18 6.49
C TYR A 144 16.05 10.07 7.23
N VAL A 145 16.81 9.16 7.83
CA VAL A 145 16.33 8.29 8.91
C VAL A 145 16.96 8.79 10.19
N PHE A 146 16.13 9.27 11.12
CA PHE A 146 16.58 9.90 12.37
C PHE A 146 16.02 9.18 13.59
N SER A 147 16.56 9.50 14.76
CA SER A 147 15.99 9.15 16.05
C SER A 147 16.15 10.29 17.04
N SER A 148 15.20 10.43 17.96
CA SER A 148 15.33 11.33 19.12
C SER A 148 15.96 10.63 20.33
N ALA A 149 16.17 9.31 20.27
CA ALA A 149 16.75 8.51 21.34
C ALA A 149 18.26 8.41 21.20
N GLU A 150 18.99 8.79 22.26
CA GLU A 150 20.46 8.77 22.27
C GLU A 150 21.06 7.38 22.06
N GLU A 151 20.38 6.32 22.52
CA GLU A 151 20.77 4.93 22.34
C GLU A 151 20.82 4.48 20.88
N ASP A 152 20.10 5.14 19.98
CA ASP A 152 20.10 4.82 18.56
C ASP A 152 21.29 5.38 17.77
N ARG A 153 22.09 6.29 18.35
CA ARG A 153 23.24 6.89 17.65
C ARG A 153 24.17 5.85 17.04
N GLY A 154 24.49 4.81 17.81
CA GLY A 154 25.37 3.74 17.32
C GLY A 154 24.77 2.93 16.17
N ARG A 155 23.45 2.75 16.14
CA ARG A 155 22.75 2.08 15.04
C ARG A 155 22.75 2.95 13.78
N LEU A 156 22.47 4.23 13.92
CA LEU A 156 22.50 5.20 12.81
C LEU A 156 23.90 5.33 12.21
N ALA A 157 24.95 5.39 13.05
CA ALA A 157 26.33 5.44 12.57
C ALA A 157 26.71 4.19 11.76
N ARG A 158 26.43 2.98 12.28
CA ARG A 158 26.69 1.72 11.55
C ARG A 158 25.95 1.64 10.23
N GLU A 159 24.71 2.09 10.19
CA GLU A 159 23.95 2.15 8.93
C GLU A 159 24.60 3.08 7.91
N ALA A 160 25.04 4.26 8.34
CA ALA A 160 25.73 5.19 7.45
C ALA A 160 27.02 4.58 6.87
N ASP A 161 27.82 3.93 7.72
CA ASP A 161 29.06 3.25 7.31
C ASP A 161 28.77 2.10 6.33
N ALA A 162 27.81 1.23 6.65
CA ALA A 162 27.42 0.11 5.79
C ALA A 162 26.83 0.58 4.44
N ALA A 163 26.05 1.66 4.44
CA ALA A 163 25.52 2.24 3.23
C ALA A 163 26.61 2.86 2.35
N GLN A 164 27.59 3.54 2.94
CA GLN A 164 28.76 4.06 2.21
C GLN A 164 29.58 2.91 1.60
N GLU A 165 29.84 1.85 2.34
CA GLU A 165 30.52 0.66 1.83
C GLU A 165 29.77 0.00 0.67
N ALA A 166 28.45 0.03 0.71
CA ALA A 166 27.59 -0.42 -0.39
C ALA A 166 27.56 0.57 -1.59
N GLY A 167 28.23 1.73 -1.51
CA GLY A 167 28.32 2.73 -2.57
C GLY A 167 27.13 3.69 -2.61
N MET A 168 26.39 3.84 -1.49
CA MET A 168 25.27 4.78 -1.39
C MET A 168 25.76 6.19 -1.02
N PRO A 169 25.04 7.26 -1.43
CA PRO A 169 25.39 8.65 -1.09
C PRO A 169 24.97 8.98 0.36
N ALA A 170 25.43 8.18 1.32
CA ALA A 170 25.04 8.22 2.72
C ALA A 170 26.04 9.02 3.59
N SER A 171 25.55 9.58 4.69
CA SER A 171 26.38 10.18 5.75
C SER A 171 25.66 10.19 7.08
N TYR A 172 26.39 10.05 8.20
CA TYR A 172 25.85 10.30 9.52
C TYR A 172 25.87 11.81 9.80
N VAL A 173 24.77 12.36 10.30
CA VAL A 173 24.65 13.79 10.65
C VAL A 173 24.00 13.94 12.02
N THR A 174 24.36 15.01 12.73
CA THR A 174 23.85 15.30 14.09
C THR A 174 22.86 16.45 14.14
N GLN A 175 22.72 17.19 13.03
CA GLN A 175 21.81 18.33 12.96
C GLN A 175 20.83 18.14 11.80
N LEU A 176 19.56 18.34 12.09
CA LEU A 176 18.46 18.32 11.14
C LEU A 176 17.69 19.64 11.26
N ASP A 177 16.93 19.96 10.22
CA ASP A 177 16.03 21.12 10.17
C ASP A 177 14.63 20.82 10.74
N LEU A 178 14.47 19.71 11.50
CA LEU A 178 13.23 19.40 12.20
C LEU A 178 12.98 20.37 13.35
N PRO A 179 11.71 20.77 13.62
CA PRO A 179 11.37 21.73 14.69
C PRO A 179 11.42 21.14 16.10
N PHE A 180 12.05 19.98 16.26
CA PHE A 180 12.23 19.28 17.54
C PHE A 180 13.61 18.61 17.61
N PRO A 181 14.15 18.36 18.83
CA PRO A 181 15.48 17.76 18.99
C PRO A 181 15.57 16.34 18.45
N THR A 182 16.74 16.01 17.88
CA THR A 182 17.09 14.67 17.44
C THR A 182 18.47 14.27 17.95
N ALA A 183 18.70 12.97 18.16
CA ALA A 183 20.00 12.43 18.56
C ALA A 183 20.98 12.30 17.39
N GLY A 184 20.45 12.22 16.17
CA GLY A 184 21.22 12.10 14.92
C GLY A 184 20.40 11.45 13.81
N ALA A 185 20.99 11.38 12.63
CA ALA A 185 20.37 10.76 11.46
C ALA A 185 21.39 10.17 10.48
N VAL A 186 20.89 9.24 9.65
CA VAL A 186 21.52 8.87 8.38
C VAL A 186 20.87 9.69 7.28
N ARG A 187 21.67 10.44 6.54
CA ARG A 187 21.26 11.25 5.40
C ARG A 187 21.68 10.57 4.11
N PHE A 188 20.77 10.49 3.15
CA PHE A 188 21.05 10.15 1.75
C PHE A 188 20.81 11.38 0.88
N THR A 189 21.84 11.81 0.16
CA THR A 189 21.73 12.96 -0.76
C THR A 189 21.23 12.55 -2.13
N GLY A 190 20.67 13.51 -2.90
CA GLY A 190 20.28 13.30 -4.29
C GLY A 190 19.12 12.32 -4.48
N GLN A 191 18.28 12.17 -3.50
CA GLN A 191 17.03 11.42 -3.59
C GLN A 191 15.94 12.30 -4.23
N ALA A 192 14.71 11.80 -4.34
CA ALA A 192 13.62 12.57 -4.94
C ALA A 192 12.27 12.30 -4.26
N ARG A 193 11.34 13.19 -4.49
CA ARG A 193 9.92 13.04 -4.21
C ARG A 193 9.11 13.53 -5.41
N PHE A 194 7.94 12.98 -5.63
CA PHE A 194 7.10 13.32 -6.78
C PHE A 194 5.62 13.10 -6.49
N HIS A 195 4.77 13.41 -7.47
CA HIS A 195 3.35 13.08 -7.44
C HIS A 195 3.14 11.70 -8.12
N PRO A 196 2.97 10.61 -7.35
CA PRO A 196 3.01 9.25 -7.90
C PRO A 196 1.88 8.98 -8.89
N ARG A 197 0.68 9.56 -8.65
CA ARG A 197 -0.47 9.32 -9.52
C ARG A 197 -0.34 10.05 -10.85
N LYS A 198 0.15 11.29 -10.87
CA LYS A 198 0.46 12.00 -12.13
C LYS A 198 1.46 11.19 -12.96
N TRP A 199 2.53 10.73 -12.32
CA TRP A 199 3.57 9.96 -12.99
C TRP A 199 3.05 8.65 -13.58
N LEU A 200 2.27 7.87 -12.80
CA LEU A 200 1.71 6.59 -13.25
C LEU A 200 0.66 6.76 -14.35
N LEU A 201 -0.15 7.80 -14.30
CA LEU A 201 -1.13 8.11 -15.34
C LEU A 201 -0.46 8.48 -16.66
N ALA A 202 0.58 9.32 -16.62
CA ALA A 202 1.35 9.68 -17.80
C ALA A 202 2.16 8.48 -18.36
N LEU A 203 2.67 7.60 -17.47
CA LEU A 203 3.30 6.36 -17.90
C LEU A 203 2.31 5.43 -18.62
N ALA A 204 1.06 5.37 -18.13
CA ALA A 204 -0.01 4.63 -18.78
C ALA A 204 -0.35 5.21 -20.18
N GLU A 205 -0.39 6.53 -20.33
CA GLU A 205 -0.56 7.20 -21.62
C GLU A 205 0.61 6.91 -22.56
N SER A 206 1.84 6.90 -22.05
CA SER A 206 3.03 6.52 -22.83
C SER A 206 2.96 5.07 -23.32
N ILE A 207 2.50 4.13 -22.49
CA ILE A 207 2.25 2.73 -22.85
C ILE A 207 1.28 2.65 -24.03
N GLU A 208 0.15 3.38 -23.96
CA GLU A 208 -0.85 3.42 -25.01
C GLU A 208 -0.30 4.07 -26.30
N GLY A 209 0.48 5.13 -26.16
CA GLY A 209 1.18 5.79 -27.27
C GLY A 209 2.19 4.88 -27.99
N LEU A 210 2.77 3.90 -27.29
CA LEU A 210 3.67 2.88 -27.84
C LEU A 210 2.92 1.65 -28.40
N GLY A 211 1.59 1.68 -28.44
CA GLY A 211 0.75 0.59 -28.96
C GLY A 211 0.40 -0.50 -27.94
N GLY A 212 0.75 -0.32 -26.67
CA GLY A 212 0.28 -1.18 -25.58
C GLY A 212 -1.19 -0.93 -25.26
N GLN A 213 -1.83 -1.89 -24.60
CA GLN A 213 -3.22 -1.79 -24.19
C GLN A 213 -3.33 -1.83 -22.66
N ILE A 214 -4.17 -0.96 -22.08
CA ILE A 214 -4.53 -0.99 -20.67
C ILE A 214 -6.05 -1.07 -20.57
N ILE A 215 -6.56 -2.04 -19.79
CA ILE A 215 -7.99 -2.21 -19.56
C ILE A 215 -8.24 -2.18 -18.05
N GLU A 216 -9.04 -1.21 -17.61
CA GLU A 216 -9.48 -1.03 -16.23
C GLU A 216 -10.81 -1.76 -15.95
N GLY A 217 -11.11 -2.01 -14.67
CA GLY A 217 -12.34 -2.72 -14.26
C GLY A 217 -12.31 -4.22 -14.55
N VAL A 218 -11.19 -4.77 -14.99
CA VAL A 218 -11.03 -6.18 -15.37
C VAL A 218 -10.17 -6.92 -14.36
N ARG A 219 -10.79 -7.80 -13.60
CA ARG A 219 -10.12 -8.62 -12.59
C ARG A 219 -9.69 -9.95 -13.17
N VAL A 220 -8.38 -10.22 -13.14
CA VAL A 220 -7.85 -11.56 -13.42
C VAL A 220 -8.22 -12.48 -12.26
N THR A 221 -8.79 -13.64 -12.59
CA THR A 221 -9.26 -14.63 -11.63
C THR A 221 -8.41 -15.89 -11.62
N GLN A 222 -7.88 -16.30 -12.78
CA GLN A 222 -7.00 -17.47 -12.91
C GLN A 222 -5.95 -17.27 -14.01
N VAL A 223 -4.88 -18.03 -13.90
CA VAL A 223 -3.85 -18.13 -14.94
C VAL A 223 -3.51 -19.61 -15.12
N HIS A 224 -3.69 -20.16 -16.30
CA HIS A 224 -3.31 -21.53 -16.62
C HIS A 224 -1.95 -21.52 -17.30
N GLU A 225 -1.02 -22.27 -16.74
CA GLU A 225 0.32 -22.40 -17.30
C GLU A 225 0.31 -23.39 -18.48
N GLY A 226 0.90 -22.99 -19.57
CA GLY A 226 1.02 -23.72 -20.83
C GLY A 226 1.83 -22.92 -21.84
N ASP A 227 1.86 -23.36 -23.05
CA ASP A 227 2.42 -22.62 -24.19
C ASP A 227 1.36 -22.66 -25.32
N PRO A 228 0.59 -21.56 -25.48
CA PRO A 228 0.59 -20.31 -24.71
C PRO A 228 -0.02 -20.42 -23.30
N MET A 229 0.28 -19.44 -22.44
CA MET A 229 -0.42 -19.20 -21.16
C MET A 229 -1.86 -18.74 -21.44
N ILE A 230 -2.83 -19.11 -20.58
CA ILE A 230 -4.21 -18.61 -20.64
C ILE A 230 -4.50 -17.80 -19.38
N VAL A 231 -4.88 -16.53 -19.56
CA VAL A 231 -5.27 -15.62 -18.49
C VAL A 231 -6.78 -15.48 -18.50
N GLU A 232 -7.45 -15.92 -17.42
CA GLU A 232 -8.89 -15.75 -17.22
C GLU A 232 -9.18 -14.49 -16.42
N SER A 233 -10.21 -13.76 -16.85
CA SER A 233 -10.63 -12.52 -16.22
C SER A 233 -12.15 -12.37 -16.24
N THR A 234 -12.65 -11.35 -15.54
CA THR A 234 -14.08 -10.98 -15.53
C THR A 234 -14.59 -10.52 -16.91
N ALA A 235 -13.70 -10.20 -17.85
CA ALA A 235 -14.05 -9.78 -19.22
C ALA A 235 -13.84 -10.88 -20.26
N GLY A 236 -13.31 -12.05 -19.88
CA GLY A 236 -13.01 -13.17 -20.77
C GLY A 236 -11.58 -13.68 -20.62
N GLN A 237 -11.10 -14.37 -21.66
CA GLN A 237 -9.78 -15.00 -21.68
C GLN A 237 -8.84 -14.33 -22.70
N VAL A 238 -7.54 -14.31 -22.37
CA VAL A 238 -6.46 -13.85 -23.25
C VAL A 238 -5.34 -14.89 -23.27
N ARG A 239 -4.76 -15.12 -24.43
CA ARG A 239 -3.56 -15.96 -24.58
C ARG A 239 -2.31 -15.07 -24.53
N ALA A 240 -1.26 -15.54 -23.85
CA ALA A 240 -0.01 -14.81 -23.73
C ALA A 240 1.19 -15.74 -23.78
N ALA A 241 2.33 -15.26 -24.27
CA ALA A 241 3.59 -15.97 -24.12
C ALA A 241 4.12 -15.85 -22.69
N GLU A 242 3.98 -14.67 -22.07
CA GLU A 242 4.47 -14.38 -20.72
C GLU A 242 3.38 -13.71 -19.89
N VAL A 243 3.35 -13.97 -18.55
CA VAL A 243 2.42 -13.34 -17.63
C VAL A 243 3.18 -12.80 -16.41
N ILE A 244 2.96 -11.52 -16.08
CA ILE A 244 3.52 -10.85 -14.90
C ILE A 244 2.41 -10.61 -13.88
N ILE A 245 2.56 -11.16 -12.68
CA ILE A 245 1.69 -10.89 -11.53
C ILE A 245 2.27 -9.70 -10.74
N ALA A 246 1.71 -8.52 -10.95
CA ALA A 246 2.09 -7.25 -10.33
C ALA A 246 0.97 -6.69 -9.42
N THR A 247 0.25 -7.58 -8.75
CA THR A 247 -0.96 -7.29 -7.98
C THR A 247 -0.70 -6.85 -6.54
N HIS A 248 0.53 -6.43 -6.22
CA HIS A 248 0.99 -6.11 -4.87
C HIS A 248 1.03 -7.36 -3.97
N TYR A 249 -0.11 -7.91 -3.56
CA TYR A 249 -0.21 -9.25 -2.99
C TYR A 249 -0.53 -10.24 -4.12
N PRO A 250 0.27 -11.31 -4.31
CA PRO A 250 0.04 -12.28 -5.38
C PRO A 250 -1.29 -13.03 -5.22
N ILE A 251 -2.04 -13.13 -6.30
CA ILE A 251 -3.41 -13.68 -6.31
C ILE A 251 -3.50 -15.18 -6.58
N LEU A 252 -2.40 -15.85 -6.87
CA LEU A 252 -2.36 -17.27 -7.16
C LEU A 252 -1.68 -18.03 -5.99
N ASP A 253 -2.38 -18.97 -5.35
CA ASP A 253 -1.91 -19.66 -4.14
C ASP A 253 -0.74 -20.60 -4.37
N ARG A 254 -0.58 -21.10 -5.59
CA ARG A 254 0.47 -22.09 -5.95
C ARG A 254 1.92 -21.63 -5.75
N GLY A 255 2.16 -20.32 -5.53
CA GLY A 255 3.48 -19.79 -5.15
C GLY A 255 3.74 -19.77 -3.66
N LEU A 256 2.74 -20.12 -2.83
CA LEU A 256 2.77 -20.10 -1.36
C LEU A 256 3.26 -18.77 -0.77
N PHE A 257 3.04 -17.65 -1.48
CA PHE A 257 3.45 -16.33 -1.03
C PHE A 257 2.74 -15.92 0.27
N PHE A 258 1.50 -16.38 0.46
CA PHE A 258 0.72 -16.14 1.66
C PHE A 258 1.39 -16.62 2.96
N THR A 259 2.30 -17.59 2.90
CA THR A 259 3.06 -18.06 4.06
C THR A 259 4.31 -17.20 4.34
N ARG A 260 4.75 -16.36 3.39
CA ARG A 260 6.05 -15.66 3.41
C ARG A 260 5.92 -14.12 3.36
N LEU A 261 4.72 -13.60 3.14
CA LEU A 261 4.44 -12.17 3.08
C LEU A 261 3.69 -11.73 4.34
N GLU A 262 4.08 -10.60 4.90
CA GLU A 262 3.41 -9.96 6.03
C GLU A 262 2.74 -8.66 5.59
N PRO A 263 1.42 -8.63 5.63
CA PRO A 263 0.68 -7.45 5.27
C PRO A 263 0.50 -6.53 6.46
N VAL A 264 0.69 -5.25 6.21
CA VAL A 264 0.59 -4.19 7.20
C VAL A 264 -0.13 -2.99 6.61
N ARG A 265 -0.65 -2.14 7.47
CA ARG A 265 -1.26 -0.87 7.09
C ARG A 265 -0.63 0.26 7.86
N ASP A 266 -0.48 1.38 7.17
CA ASP A 266 -0.05 2.65 7.72
C ASP A 266 -1.12 3.69 7.48
N LEU A 267 -1.37 4.54 8.45
CA LEU A 267 -2.26 5.68 8.33
C LEU A 267 -1.49 6.88 7.82
N VAL A 268 -2.13 7.68 7.01
CA VAL A 268 -1.54 8.88 6.41
C VAL A 268 -2.51 10.04 6.57
N ILE A 269 -1.98 11.19 6.95
CA ILE A 269 -2.69 12.47 6.99
C ILE A 269 -1.90 13.51 6.19
N CYS A 270 -2.61 14.51 5.68
CA CYS A 270 -2.03 15.67 5.03
C CYS A 270 -2.59 16.95 5.64
N GLY A 271 -1.74 17.96 5.80
CA GLY A 271 -2.20 19.24 6.35
C GLY A 271 -1.14 20.33 6.30
N ILE A 272 -1.57 21.57 6.57
CA ILE A 272 -0.70 22.75 6.55
C ILE A 272 0.03 22.87 7.87
N PRO A 273 1.39 22.84 7.87
CA PRO A 273 2.18 22.97 9.08
C PRO A 273 2.18 24.40 9.64
N ALA A 274 2.61 24.55 10.89
CA ALA A 274 2.94 25.86 11.45
C ALA A 274 4.21 26.45 10.74
N PRO A 275 4.43 27.78 10.86
CA PRO A 275 5.59 28.43 10.23
C PRO A 275 6.94 27.79 10.58
N GLU A 276 7.07 27.25 11.80
CA GLU A 276 8.26 26.59 12.32
C GLU A 276 8.58 25.27 11.58
N ALA A 277 7.61 24.64 10.96
CA ALA A 277 7.77 23.43 10.15
C ALA A 277 7.53 23.67 8.65
N ALA A 278 7.11 24.86 8.25
CA ALA A 278 6.84 25.23 6.85
C ALA A 278 8.10 25.29 5.97
N HIS A 279 9.28 25.35 6.59
CA HIS A 279 10.57 25.34 5.90
C HIS A 279 11.06 23.95 5.49
N LEU A 280 10.43 22.87 5.99
CA LEU A 280 10.85 21.50 5.68
C LEU A 280 10.77 21.22 4.18
N ARG A 281 11.85 20.69 3.61
CA ARG A 281 11.99 20.44 2.16
C ARG A 281 12.38 19.00 1.85
N HIS A 282 12.75 18.24 2.86
CA HIS A 282 13.31 16.90 2.76
C HIS A 282 12.32 15.81 3.19
N MET A 283 12.75 14.57 3.10
CA MET A 283 11.99 13.39 3.53
C MET A 283 12.58 12.85 4.82
N TYR A 284 11.75 12.61 5.83
CA TYR A 284 12.18 12.16 7.15
C TYR A 284 11.44 10.90 7.57
N LEU A 285 12.13 10.04 8.30
CA LEU A 285 11.57 8.84 8.95
C LEU A 285 12.16 8.72 10.33
N ASP A 286 11.31 8.73 11.35
CA ASP A 286 11.70 8.45 12.74
C ASP A 286 11.88 6.94 12.94
N LEU A 287 13.07 6.54 13.37
CA LEU A 287 13.41 5.14 13.62
C LEU A 287 12.61 4.55 14.80
N ALA A 288 12.33 5.36 15.81
CA ALA A 288 11.70 4.90 17.04
C ALA A 288 10.17 4.78 16.91
N SER A 289 9.53 5.82 16.39
CA SER A 289 8.06 5.89 16.28
C SER A 289 7.51 5.44 14.92
N HIS A 290 8.39 5.24 13.93
CA HIS A 290 8.02 4.98 12.53
C HIS A 290 7.18 6.09 11.87
N HIS A 291 7.09 7.27 12.49
CA HIS A 291 6.48 8.43 11.83
C HIS A 291 7.36 8.92 10.68
N SER A 292 6.72 9.18 9.56
CA SER A 292 7.39 9.66 8.36
C SER A 292 6.81 11.00 7.94
N ILE A 293 7.65 11.97 7.63
CA ILE A 293 7.29 13.32 7.24
C ILE A 293 7.79 13.57 5.83
N ARG A 294 6.96 14.19 5.01
CA ARG A 294 7.32 14.59 3.66
C ARG A 294 6.51 15.81 3.22
N PRO A 295 7.16 16.86 2.66
CA PRO A 295 6.43 17.98 2.08
C PRO A 295 5.73 17.60 0.77
N VAL A 296 4.57 18.19 0.53
CA VAL A 296 3.79 18.10 -0.70
C VAL A 296 3.18 19.47 -1.00
N GLY A 297 3.02 19.81 -2.29
CA GLY A 297 2.61 21.16 -2.69
C GLY A 297 3.82 22.07 -2.92
N GLY A 298 3.62 23.39 -2.84
CA GLY A 298 4.62 24.40 -3.21
C GLY A 298 4.80 24.56 -4.71
N VAL A 299 4.02 23.81 -5.50
CA VAL A 299 3.97 23.90 -6.96
C VAL A 299 2.64 24.54 -7.35
N TYR A 300 2.67 25.55 -8.22
CA TYR A 300 1.46 26.21 -8.76
C TYR A 300 0.54 26.90 -7.73
N GLY A 301 1.10 27.56 -6.70
CA GLY A 301 0.35 28.44 -5.80
C GLY A 301 -0.51 27.74 -4.75
N ARG A 302 -0.41 26.44 -4.59
CA ARG A 302 -0.95 25.73 -3.42
C ARG A 302 -0.04 25.95 -2.22
N PRO A 303 -0.58 26.09 -0.99
CA PRO A 303 0.25 26.17 0.21
C PRO A 303 1.06 24.88 0.36
N ASP A 304 2.26 25.03 0.95
CA ASP A 304 3.04 23.86 1.34
C ASP A 304 2.29 23.07 2.41
N GLU A 305 2.03 21.80 2.13
CA GLU A 305 1.42 20.85 3.08
C GLU A 305 2.46 19.79 3.45
N LEU A 306 2.28 19.15 4.58
CA LEU A 306 3.06 17.98 4.98
C LEU A 306 2.18 16.74 4.96
N ILE A 307 2.68 15.68 4.33
CA ILE A 307 2.19 14.32 4.50
C ILE A 307 2.90 13.72 5.71
N VAL A 308 2.12 13.18 6.64
CA VAL A 308 2.60 12.46 7.81
C VAL A 308 2.03 11.06 7.78
N LEU A 309 2.90 10.05 7.89
CA LEU A 309 2.53 8.63 7.97
C LEU A 309 2.90 8.11 9.36
N GLY A 310 2.07 7.23 9.90
CA GLY A 310 2.32 6.57 11.19
C GLY A 310 1.27 5.55 11.55
N GLU A 311 1.21 5.21 12.81
CA GLU A 311 0.19 4.33 13.39
C GLU A 311 0.05 2.97 12.66
N HIS A 312 1.18 2.31 12.52
CA HIS A 312 1.31 1.01 11.89
C HIS A 312 0.48 -0.09 12.58
N TYR A 313 -0.27 -0.90 11.81
CA TYR A 313 -1.04 -2.02 12.34
C TYR A 313 -1.20 -3.15 11.30
N ARG A 314 -1.59 -4.34 11.75
CA ARG A 314 -1.86 -5.48 10.85
C ARG A 314 -3.25 -5.36 10.24
N THR A 315 -3.37 -5.65 8.95
CA THR A 315 -4.69 -5.68 8.28
C THR A 315 -5.60 -6.70 8.96
N GLY A 316 -6.85 -6.31 9.23
CA GLY A 316 -7.83 -7.17 9.90
C GLY A 316 -7.63 -7.33 11.41
N GLU A 317 -6.71 -6.59 12.02
CA GLU A 317 -6.61 -6.48 13.47
C GLU A 317 -7.85 -5.75 14.02
N ARG A 318 -8.39 -6.27 15.12
CA ARG A 318 -9.58 -5.70 15.75
C ARG A 318 -9.19 -4.54 16.65
N LEU A 319 -9.19 -3.35 16.09
CA LEU A 319 -8.88 -2.11 16.79
C LEU A 319 -9.74 -0.97 16.24
N ASP A 320 -9.81 0.11 16.99
CA ASP A 320 -10.44 1.35 16.55
C ASP A 320 -9.46 2.13 15.68
N VAL A 321 -9.68 2.10 14.37
CA VAL A 321 -8.80 2.78 13.39
C VAL A 321 -9.03 4.29 13.41
N GLU A 322 -10.23 4.76 13.77
CA GLU A 322 -10.48 6.19 13.96
C GLU A 322 -9.65 6.75 15.13
N GLU A 323 -9.57 6.04 16.25
CA GLU A 323 -8.73 6.43 17.39
C GLU A 323 -7.25 6.52 16.98
N ARG A 324 -6.77 5.63 16.12
CA ARG A 324 -5.40 5.70 15.59
C ARG A 324 -5.18 6.91 14.68
N TYR A 325 -6.16 7.27 13.84
CA TYR A 325 -6.07 8.51 13.08
C TYR A 325 -6.00 9.74 13.99
N GLU A 326 -6.77 9.77 15.09
CA GLU A 326 -6.69 10.85 16.07
C GLU A 326 -5.32 10.88 16.77
N ALA A 327 -4.72 9.74 17.08
CA ALA A 327 -3.37 9.66 17.63
C ALA A 327 -2.33 10.23 16.66
N LEU A 328 -2.39 9.87 15.37
CA LEU A 328 -1.52 10.42 14.34
C LEU A 328 -1.72 11.94 14.18
N ALA A 329 -2.96 12.40 14.19
CA ALA A 329 -3.28 13.83 14.11
C ALA A 329 -2.78 14.60 15.34
N ALA A 330 -2.89 14.02 16.54
CA ALA A 330 -2.36 14.59 17.78
C ALA A 330 -0.84 14.74 17.73
N TRP A 331 -0.12 13.70 17.27
CA TRP A 331 1.32 13.75 17.06
C TRP A 331 1.71 14.86 16.07
N ALA A 332 1.00 14.96 14.96
CA ALA A 332 1.27 15.97 13.94
C ALA A 332 0.98 17.40 14.42
N ARG A 333 -0.05 17.59 15.24
CA ARG A 333 -0.35 18.88 15.91
C ARG A 333 0.77 19.27 16.86
N GLU A 334 1.22 18.33 17.70
CA GLU A 334 2.25 18.58 18.70
C GLU A 334 3.63 18.88 18.06
N ARG A 335 4.05 18.06 17.09
CA ARG A 335 5.41 18.09 16.55
C ARG A 335 5.57 19.06 15.37
N LEU A 336 4.55 19.26 14.58
CA LEU A 336 4.61 20.03 13.33
C LEU A 336 3.64 21.21 13.30
N GLY A 337 2.82 21.38 14.35
CA GLY A 337 1.82 22.44 14.46
C GLY A 337 0.72 22.36 13.39
N ILE A 338 0.43 21.19 12.84
CA ILE A 338 -0.63 20.99 11.84
C ILE A 338 -1.96 21.12 12.54
N LYS A 339 -2.64 22.26 12.38
CA LYS A 339 -3.93 22.52 13.03
C LYS A 339 -5.11 21.92 12.28
N ARG A 340 -5.05 21.88 10.96
CA ARG A 340 -6.12 21.37 10.09
C ARG A 340 -5.58 20.24 9.20
N ILE A 341 -6.22 19.09 9.26
CA ILE A 341 -5.99 17.97 8.36
C ILE A 341 -6.86 18.18 7.12
N SER A 342 -6.25 18.24 5.94
CA SER A 342 -6.92 18.40 4.66
C SER A 342 -7.36 17.06 4.08
N HIS A 343 -6.53 16.03 4.22
CA HIS A 343 -6.77 14.69 3.69
C HIS A 343 -6.30 13.63 4.68
N ARG A 344 -6.95 12.47 4.65
CA ARG A 344 -6.50 11.25 5.32
C ARG A 344 -6.74 10.03 4.44
N TRP A 345 -5.87 9.07 4.51
CA TRP A 345 -6.00 7.78 3.84
C TRP A 345 -5.10 6.75 4.51
N SER A 346 -5.22 5.51 4.10
CA SER A 346 -4.28 4.48 4.52
C SER A 346 -3.60 3.82 3.33
N ALA A 347 -2.42 3.29 3.56
CA ALA A 347 -1.68 2.47 2.64
C ALA A 347 -1.53 1.06 3.20
N GLN A 348 -1.79 0.04 2.36
CA GLN A 348 -1.49 -1.34 2.71
C GLN A 348 -0.19 -1.73 2.02
N ASP A 349 0.75 -2.29 2.76
CA ASP A 349 1.97 -2.83 2.18
C ASP A 349 2.22 -4.28 2.62
N VAL A 350 3.15 -4.94 1.95
CA VAL A 350 3.57 -6.30 2.25
C VAL A 350 5.08 -6.39 2.34
N SER A 351 5.56 -7.01 3.40
CA SER A 351 6.98 -7.24 3.65
C SER A 351 7.32 -8.72 3.52
N THR A 352 8.50 -9.01 3.02
CA THR A 352 9.08 -10.35 3.08
C THR A 352 9.73 -10.59 4.44
N THR A 353 9.98 -11.84 4.78
CA THR A 353 10.59 -12.20 6.08
C THR A 353 12.03 -11.70 6.20
N ASP A 354 12.77 -11.62 5.10
CA ASP A 354 14.16 -11.15 5.05
C ASP A 354 14.29 -9.67 4.69
N GLY A 355 13.19 -9.02 4.31
CA GLY A 355 13.13 -7.60 3.91
C GLY A 355 13.66 -7.32 2.52
N ILE A 356 13.95 -8.34 1.72
CA ILE A 356 14.31 -8.22 0.31
C ILE A 356 13.08 -8.58 -0.53
N PRO A 357 12.64 -7.78 -1.52
CA PRO A 357 11.51 -8.11 -2.38
C PRO A 357 11.65 -9.45 -3.10
N PHE A 358 10.55 -10.07 -3.46
CA PHE A 358 10.50 -11.22 -4.35
C PHE A 358 10.24 -10.76 -5.78
N VAL A 359 11.22 -10.97 -6.67
CA VAL A 359 11.12 -10.61 -8.10
C VAL A 359 11.68 -11.75 -8.94
N GLY A 360 10.87 -12.35 -9.80
CA GLY A 360 11.32 -13.46 -10.61
C GLY A 360 10.22 -14.44 -10.98
N ARG A 361 10.58 -15.70 -11.19
CA ARG A 361 9.63 -16.76 -11.53
C ARG A 361 8.65 -17.02 -10.39
N TYR A 362 7.37 -17.15 -10.73
CA TYR A 362 6.30 -17.33 -9.73
C TYR A 362 6.48 -18.61 -8.87
N ARG A 363 6.97 -19.68 -9.47
CA ARG A 363 7.34 -20.93 -8.82
C ARG A 363 8.56 -21.56 -9.51
N PRO A 364 9.33 -22.48 -8.88
CA PRO A 364 10.61 -22.97 -9.41
C PRO A 364 10.55 -23.54 -10.83
N ARG A 365 9.40 -24.09 -11.21
CA ARG A 365 9.20 -24.70 -12.53
C ARG A 365 8.37 -23.84 -13.48
N ALA A 366 7.93 -22.64 -13.08
CA ALA A 366 7.25 -21.74 -13.98
C ALA A 366 8.23 -21.23 -15.02
N GLN A 367 7.88 -21.36 -16.30
CA GLN A 367 8.73 -20.88 -17.39
C GLN A 367 8.33 -19.45 -17.81
N HIS A 368 7.03 -19.16 -17.83
CA HIS A 368 6.43 -17.97 -18.40
C HIS A 368 5.55 -17.18 -17.42
N LEU A 369 5.62 -17.51 -16.13
CA LEU A 369 4.86 -16.84 -15.06
C LEU A 369 5.81 -16.17 -14.08
N TRP A 370 5.64 -14.85 -13.90
CA TRP A 370 6.52 -13.98 -13.15
C TRP A 370 5.79 -13.24 -12.03
N VAL A 371 6.53 -12.75 -11.05
CA VAL A 371 5.98 -12.01 -9.92
C VAL A 371 6.94 -10.93 -9.44
N GLY A 372 6.36 -9.79 -8.97
CA GLY A 372 7.05 -8.75 -8.22
C GLY A 372 6.22 -8.34 -7.00
N THR A 373 6.75 -8.55 -5.77
CA THR A 373 6.04 -8.31 -4.51
C THR A 373 6.97 -8.15 -3.31
N GLY A 374 6.43 -7.71 -2.17
CA GLY A 374 7.15 -7.72 -0.89
C GLY A 374 8.05 -6.51 -0.67
N PHE A 375 7.63 -5.30 -1.06
CA PHE A 375 8.46 -4.09 -1.05
C PHE A 375 8.59 -3.41 0.32
N GLY A 376 7.75 -3.74 1.29
CA GLY A 376 7.89 -3.31 2.69
C GLY A 376 7.96 -1.78 2.85
N GLN A 377 6.97 -1.04 2.35
CA GLN A 377 6.84 0.43 2.35
C GLN A 377 7.78 1.17 1.37
N TRP A 378 8.66 0.47 0.64
CA TRP A 378 9.65 1.07 -0.27
C TRP A 378 9.34 0.80 -1.75
N GLY A 379 8.04 0.73 -2.07
CA GLY A 379 7.55 0.35 -3.39
C GLY A 379 7.86 1.33 -4.53
N MET A 380 8.22 2.60 -4.27
CA MET A 380 8.52 3.54 -5.35
C MET A 380 9.79 3.14 -6.09
N THR A 381 10.91 3.01 -5.41
CA THR A 381 12.15 2.52 -6.03
C THR A 381 12.16 1.00 -6.14
N GLY A 382 11.73 0.26 -5.09
CA GLY A 382 11.71 -1.20 -5.12
C GLY A 382 10.78 -1.79 -6.19
N GLY A 383 9.59 -1.21 -6.36
CA GLY A 383 8.66 -1.63 -7.42
C GLY A 383 9.13 -1.27 -8.82
N THR A 384 9.78 -0.10 -8.99
CA THR A 384 10.42 0.27 -10.25
C THR A 384 11.57 -0.68 -10.56
N ALA A 385 12.46 -0.96 -9.60
CA ALA A 385 13.54 -1.94 -9.75
C ALA A 385 13.00 -3.32 -10.15
N ALA A 386 11.89 -3.75 -9.52
CA ALA A 386 11.22 -5.00 -9.86
C ALA A 386 10.68 -5.01 -11.29
N GLY A 387 10.04 -3.94 -11.75
CA GLY A 387 9.54 -3.82 -13.12
C GLY A 387 10.66 -3.88 -14.16
N LEU A 388 11.79 -3.20 -13.90
CA LEU A 388 12.98 -3.24 -14.72
C LEU A 388 13.57 -4.65 -14.75
N LEU A 389 13.78 -5.27 -13.59
CA LEU A 389 14.35 -6.63 -13.50
C LEU A 389 13.44 -7.68 -14.15
N LEU A 390 12.11 -7.61 -14.00
CA LEU A 390 11.17 -8.52 -14.67
C LEU A 390 11.27 -8.43 -16.20
N SER A 391 11.39 -7.21 -16.73
CA SER A 391 11.62 -7.00 -18.15
C SER A 391 12.94 -7.65 -18.61
N ASP A 392 14.03 -7.45 -17.86
CA ASP A 392 15.35 -8.00 -18.19
C ASP A 392 15.37 -9.54 -18.05
N LEU A 393 14.63 -10.11 -17.08
CA LEU A 393 14.46 -11.56 -16.91
C LEU A 393 13.72 -12.20 -18.10
N ILE A 394 12.64 -11.57 -18.58
CA ILE A 394 11.87 -12.04 -19.74
C ILE A 394 12.72 -11.98 -21.00
N GLN A 395 13.61 -10.99 -21.12
CA GLN A 395 14.53 -10.86 -22.26
C GLN A 395 15.80 -11.72 -22.13
N GLY A 396 16.06 -12.30 -20.95
CA GLY A 396 17.27 -13.08 -20.70
C GLY A 396 18.55 -12.22 -20.52
N THR A 397 18.39 -10.95 -20.17
CA THR A 397 19.49 -9.97 -20.00
C THR A 397 19.70 -9.54 -18.55
N ALA A 398 18.96 -10.13 -17.60
CA ALA A 398 19.05 -9.80 -16.19
C ALA A 398 20.46 -10.11 -15.62
N PRO A 399 21.04 -9.20 -14.80
CA PRO A 399 22.28 -9.48 -14.08
C PRO A 399 22.12 -10.68 -13.15
N ASP A 400 23.13 -11.56 -13.12
CA ASP A 400 23.09 -12.80 -12.33
C ASP A 400 22.94 -12.53 -10.84
N ASP A 401 23.64 -11.52 -10.32
CA ASP A 401 23.61 -11.13 -8.91
C ASP A 401 22.24 -10.58 -8.47
N GLU A 402 21.54 -9.85 -9.34
CA GLU A 402 20.18 -9.39 -9.06
C GLU A 402 19.17 -10.53 -9.17
N ARG A 403 19.30 -11.36 -10.21
CA ARG A 403 18.46 -12.53 -10.39
C ARG A 403 18.52 -13.44 -9.15
N GLU A 404 19.71 -13.66 -8.59
CA GLU A 404 19.91 -14.48 -7.38
C GLU A 404 19.38 -13.78 -6.14
N LEU A 405 19.69 -12.48 -5.95
CA LEU A 405 19.28 -11.70 -4.79
C LEU A 405 17.77 -11.62 -4.64
N PHE A 406 17.05 -11.34 -5.74
CA PHE A 406 15.60 -11.11 -5.72
C PHE A 406 14.77 -12.38 -6.00
N ASP A 407 15.41 -13.55 -6.24
CA ASP A 407 14.70 -14.80 -6.55
C ASP A 407 13.60 -15.08 -5.50
N PRO A 408 12.34 -15.26 -5.90
CA PRO A 408 11.25 -15.63 -4.99
C PRO A 408 11.48 -16.97 -4.28
N HIS A 409 12.39 -17.82 -4.79
CA HIS A 409 12.68 -19.15 -4.24
C HIS A 409 13.95 -19.19 -3.40
N ARG A 410 14.62 -18.05 -3.19
CA ARG A 410 15.74 -17.98 -2.25
C ARG A 410 15.31 -18.47 -0.87
N PHE A 411 16.17 -19.20 -0.21
CA PHE A 411 15.90 -19.78 1.09
C PHE A 411 17.00 -19.42 2.08
N ASP A 412 16.61 -18.87 3.22
CA ASP A 412 17.52 -18.60 4.34
C ASP A 412 16.97 -19.30 5.59
N LEU A 413 17.73 -20.24 6.11
CA LEU A 413 17.40 -21.01 7.34
C LEU A 413 17.08 -20.09 8.53
N ARG A 414 17.67 -18.89 8.60
CA ARG A 414 17.45 -17.91 9.65
C ARG A 414 16.03 -17.31 9.63
N THR A 415 15.29 -17.49 8.53
CA THR A 415 13.90 -17.04 8.42
C THR A 415 12.88 -18.02 9.00
N ILE A 416 13.29 -19.28 9.27
CA ILE A 416 12.38 -20.34 9.75
C ILE A 416 11.63 -19.96 11.03
N PRO A 417 12.26 -19.40 12.09
CA PRO A 417 11.53 -19.04 13.31
C PRO A 417 10.47 -17.97 13.07
N ALA A 418 10.77 -16.96 12.24
CA ALA A 418 9.83 -15.90 11.89
C ALA A 418 8.67 -16.44 11.03
N LEU A 419 8.95 -17.34 10.08
CA LEU A 419 7.93 -18.02 9.29
C LEU A 419 7.01 -18.88 10.17
N ALA A 420 7.56 -19.65 11.11
CA ALA A 420 6.80 -20.47 12.02
C ALA A 420 5.89 -19.62 12.93
N HIS A 421 6.43 -18.54 13.50
CA HIS A 421 5.65 -17.61 14.32
C HIS A 421 4.50 -16.98 13.51
N ARG A 422 4.77 -16.48 12.32
CA ARG A 422 3.78 -15.86 11.44
C ARG A 422 2.63 -16.82 11.09
N ASN A 423 2.98 -18.04 10.66
CA ASN A 423 1.97 -19.04 10.30
C ASN A 423 1.17 -19.53 11.53
N SER A 424 1.76 -19.54 12.73
CA SER A 424 1.02 -19.83 13.97
C SER A 424 -0.02 -18.77 14.31
N VAL A 425 0.29 -17.49 14.07
CA VAL A 425 -0.66 -16.38 14.25
C VAL A 425 -1.84 -16.51 13.27
N VAL A 426 -1.58 -16.81 12.00
CA VAL A 426 -2.64 -17.06 11.01
C VAL A 426 -3.53 -18.25 11.42
N ALA A 427 -2.93 -19.36 11.89
CA ALA A 427 -3.68 -20.51 12.38
C ALA A 427 -4.51 -20.16 13.64
N ALA A 428 -3.98 -19.34 14.54
CA ALA A 428 -4.71 -18.88 15.72
C ALA A 428 -5.93 -18.01 15.35
N HIS A 429 -5.81 -17.13 14.36
CA HIS A 429 -6.94 -16.36 13.83
C HIS A 429 -7.98 -17.27 13.17
N LEU A 430 -7.56 -18.24 12.35
CA LEU A 430 -8.47 -19.16 11.68
C LEU A 430 -9.33 -19.95 12.70
N ILE A 431 -8.75 -20.44 13.79
CA ILE A 431 -9.43 -21.24 14.80
C ILE A 431 -10.13 -20.37 15.85
N GLY A 432 -9.42 -19.37 16.39
CA GLY A 432 -9.89 -18.53 17.49
C GLY A 432 -11.04 -17.61 17.11
N ASP A 433 -11.00 -17.04 15.92
CA ASP A 433 -12.04 -16.13 15.44
C ASP A 433 -13.32 -16.88 15.05
N MET A 434 -13.22 -18.10 14.52
CA MET A 434 -14.36 -18.98 14.28
C MET A 434 -15.08 -19.34 15.60
N THR A 435 -14.34 -19.62 16.67
CA THR A 435 -14.95 -19.95 17.98
C THR A 435 -15.60 -18.72 18.62
N ARG A 436 -14.96 -17.56 18.60
CA ARG A 436 -15.53 -16.32 19.16
C ARG A 436 -16.77 -15.85 18.39
N ALA A 437 -16.70 -15.78 17.08
CA ALA A 437 -17.84 -15.40 16.24
C ALA A 437 -19.01 -16.36 16.39
N SER A 438 -18.74 -17.65 16.67
CA SER A 438 -19.77 -18.66 16.91
C SER A 438 -20.51 -18.47 18.22
N LEU A 439 -19.96 -17.74 19.18
CA LEU A 439 -20.58 -17.46 20.49
C LEU A 439 -21.42 -16.17 20.48
N ASN A 440 -21.20 -15.27 19.52
CA ASN A 440 -21.97 -14.04 19.38
C ASN A 440 -23.28 -14.31 18.63
N ALA A 441 -24.37 -14.58 19.34
CA ALA A 441 -25.69 -14.48 18.74
C ALA A 441 -26.02 -13.01 18.46
N ALA A 442 -26.71 -12.71 17.36
CA ALA A 442 -27.20 -11.37 17.06
C ALA A 442 -28.13 -10.90 18.20
N THR A 443 -27.60 -10.17 19.17
CA THR A 443 -28.30 -9.80 20.41
C THR A 443 -28.54 -8.31 20.55
N LYS A 444 -27.90 -7.47 19.71
CA LYS A 444 -28.05 -6.01 19.74
C LYS A 444 -28.59 -5.50 18.41
N GLU A 445 -29.45 -4.49 18.50
CA GLU A 445 -29.79 -3.67 17.35
C GLU A 445 -28.57 -2.81 17.00
N LEU A 446 -28.07 -2.93 15.75
CA LEU A 446 -26.96 -2.09 15.29
C LEU A 446 -27.44 -0.65 15.17
N GLY A 447 -26.70 0.27 15.77
CA GLY A 447 -26.84 1.70 15.49
C GLY A 447 -26.17 2.10 14.17
N PRO A 448 -26.53 3.28 13.61
CA PRO A 448 -25.84 3.83 12.43
C PRO A 448 -24.32 3.90 12.63
N GLY A 449 -23.55 3.49 11.62
CA GLY A 449 -22.09 3.42 11.65
C GLY A 449 -21.53 2.20 12.38
N GLN A 450 -22.36 1.34 12.96
CA GLN A 450 -21.91 0.14 13.69
C GLN A 450 -21.88 -1.10 12.80
N ALA A 451 -20.92 -1.96 13.08
CA ALA A 451 -20.76 -3.24 12.41
C ALA A 451 -20.51 -4.37 13.43
N GLU A 452 -20.97 -5.57 13.10
CA GLU A 452 -20.77 -6.77 13.92
C GLU A 452 -20.64 -8.01 13.03
N VAL A 453 -19.80 -8.94 13.48
CA VAL A 453 -19.79 -10.32 12.96
C VAL A 453 -20.57 -11.19 13.95
N CYS A 454 -21.71 -11.71 13.51
CA CYS A 454 -22.63 -12.49 14.35
C CYS A 454 -23.07 -13.79 13.68
N ARG A 455 -23.62 -14.70 14.46
CA ARG A 455 -24.18 -15.96 13.97
C ARG A 455 -25.67 -15.80 13.67
N VAL A 456 -26.07 -16.19 12.46
CA VAL A 456 -27.46 -16.30 12.04
C VAL A 456 -27.69 -17.74 11.56
N GLY A 457 -28.40 -18.54 12.36
CA GLY A 457 -28.51 -19.97 12.12
C GLY A 457 -27.16 -20.69 12.17
N THR A 458 -26.76 -21.31 11.08
CA THR A 458 -25.47 -22.00 10.93
C THR A 458 -24.38 -21.13 10.33
N SER A 459 -24.71 -19.94 9.83
CA SER A 459 -23.80 -19.06 9.08
C SER A 459 -23.26 -17.92 9.94
N LEU A 460 -22.03 -17.48 9.65
CA LEU A 460 -21.48 -16.24 10.17
C LEU A 460 -21.76 -15.10 9.19
N VAL A 461 -22.36 -14.04 9.69
CA VAL A 461 -22.77 -12.85 8.94
C VAL A 461 -21.97 -11.65 9.42
N ALA A 462 -21.39 -10.92 8.48
CA ALA A 462 -20.78 -9.63 8.67
C ALA A 462 -21.84 -8.57 8.32
N ALA A 463 -22.36 -7.87 9.32
CA ALA A 463 -23.42 -6.88 9.18
C ALA A 463 -22.92 -5.48 9.54
N TYR A 464 -23.25 -4.49 8.72
CA TYR A 464 -22.96 -3.08 8.93
C TYR A 464 -24.22 -2.27 8.69
N LYS A 465 -24.51 -1.31 9.57
CA LYS A 465 -25.62 -0.37 9.40
C LYS A 465 -25.06 1.00 9.01
N ASP A 466 -25.43 1.50 7.86
CA ASP A 466 -24.97 2.79 7.36
C ASP A 466 -25.68 3.99 8.01
N GLY A 467 -25.32 5.21 7.59
CA GLY A 467 -25.91 6.45 8.09
C GLY A 467 -27.38 6.64 7.72
N ASP A 468 -27.85 5.98 6.67
CA ASP A 468 -29.24 5.98 6.19
C ASP A 468 -30.07 4.85 6.83
N GLU A 469 -29.52 4.20 7.87
CA GLU A 469 -30.12 3.07 8.59
C GLU A 469 -30.31 1.78 7.77
N VAL A 470 -29.66 1.67 6.60
CA VAL A 470 -29.67 0.46 5.78
C VAL A 470 -28.67 -0.56 6.36
N VAL A 471 -29.09 -1.80 6.49
CA VAL A 471 -28.22 -2.90 6.94
C VAL A 471 -27.64 -3.63 5.75
N HIS A 472 -26.33 -3.52 5.56
CA HIS A 472 -25.54 -4.31 4.62
C HIS A 472 -25.11 -5.61 5.29
N ALA A 473 -25.33 -6.74 4.65
CA ALA A 473 -25.02 -8.03 5.24
C ALA A 473 -24.39 -8.99 4.21
N VAL A 474 -23.18 -9.44 4.54
CA VAL A 474 -22.40 -10.35 3.69
C VAL A 474 -21.89 -11.54 4.51
N SER A 475 -21.45 -12.60 3.83
CA SER A 475 -20.76 -13.70 4.50
C SER A 475 -19.52 -13.18 5.23
N ALA A 476 -19.35 -13.54 6.50
CA ALA A 476 -18.17 -13.14 7.28
C ALA A 476 -16.91 -13.96 6.94
N HIS A 477 -16.97 -14.86 5.97
CA HIS A 477 -15.84 -15.69 5.55
C HIS A 477 -15.16 -15.13 4.31
N CYS A 478 -13.86 -14.83 4.43
CA CYS A 478 -13.00 -14.41 3.34
C CYS A 478 -13.01 -15.46 2.20
N THR A 479 -13.23 -15.01 0.97
CA THR A 479 -13.30 -15.89 -0.22
C THR A 479 -11.94 -16.46 -0.65
N HIS A 480 -10.82 -16.03 -0.02
CA HIS A 480 -9.50 -16.61 -0.24
C HIS A 480 -9.35 -17.96 0.47
N LEU A 481 -9.27 -18.01 1.80
CA LEU A 481 -9.04 -19.21 2.62
C LEU A 481 -10.02 -19.33 3.81
N GLY A 482 -11.16 -18.65 3.79
CA GLY A 482 -12.22 -18.84 4.77
C GLY A 482 -12.04 -18.20 6.14
N CYS A 483 -11.00 -17.36 6.34
CA CYS A 483 -10.81 -16.65 7.60
C CYS A 483 -11.96 -15.71 7.92
N VAL A 484 -12.28 -15.53 9.21
CA VAL A 484 -13.32 -14.60 9.65
C VAL A 484 -12.82 -13.16 9.52
N LEU A 485 -13.65 -12.31 8.94
CA LEU A 485 -13.35 -10.90 8.68
C LEU A 485 -13.48 -10.03 9.94
N ALA A 486 -12.77 -8.91 9.98
CA ALA A 486 -12.93 -7.84 10.96
C ALA A 486 -13.35 -6.55 10.25
N PHE A 487 -14.14 -5.72 10.93
CA PHE A 487 -14.57 -4.43 10.38
C PHE A 487 -13.55 -3.35 10.67
N ASN A 488 -13.24 -2.56 9.66
CA ASN A 488 -12.45 -1.35 9.75
C ASN A 488 -13.40 -0.14 9.76
N ASN A 489 -13.55 0.49 10.90
CA ASN A 489 -14.51 1.57 11.11
C ASN A 489 -14.15 2.86 10.36
N ALA A 490 -12.88 3.15 10.16
CA ALA A 490 -12.43 4.35 9.46
C ALA A 490 -12.59 4.27 7.93
N GLU A 491 -12.51 3.07 7.36
CA GLU A 491 -12.59 2.87 5.90
C GLU A 491 -13.86 2.15 5.46
N GLN A 492 -14.72 1.78 6.42
CA GLN A 492 -15.96 1.05 6.19
C GLN A 492 -15.74 -0.18 5.31
N SER A 493 -14.80 -1.04 5.73
CA SER A 493 -14.41 -2.23 4.99
C SER A 493 -14.33 -3.47 5.87
N TRP A 494 -14.49 -4.64 5.25
CA TRP A 494 -14.27 -5.95 5.87
C TRP A 494 -12.87 -6.43 5.54
N ASP A 495 -12.01 -6.51 6.53
CA ASP A 495 -10.58 -6.79 6.39
C ASP A 495 -10.24 -8.19 6.91
N CYS A 496 -9.48 -8.96 6.13
CA CYS A 496 -9.08 -10.32 6.49
C CYS A 496 -7.77 -10.32 7.27
N PRO A 497 -7.72 -10.84 8.52
CA PRO A 497 -6.51 -10.85 9.34
C PRO A 497 -5.45 -11.85 8.88
N CYS A 498 -5.81 -12.81 8.02
CA CYS A 498 -4.89 -13.86 7.60
C CYS A 498 -3.94 -13.39 6.50
N HIS A 499 -4.47 -12.87 5.39
CA HIS A 499 -3.69 -12.52 4.20
C HIS A 499 -4.08 -11.16 3.60
N SER A 500 -4.78 -10.30 4.37
CA SER A 500 -5.15 -8.92 4.02
C SER A 500 -6.07 -8.73 2.83
N SER A 501 -6.85 -9.71 2.42
CA SER A 501 -7.95 -9.43 1.51
C SER A 501 -8.89 -8.43 2.16
N ARG A 502 -9.34 -7.44 1.40
CA ARG A 502 -10.26 -6.41 1.87
C ARG A 502 -11.47 -6.35 0.95
N PHE A 503 -12.61 -6.09 1.54
CA PHE A 503 -13.89 -6.00 0.85
C PHE A 503 -14.63 -4.74 1.32
N ASP A 504 -15.41 -4.14 0.45
CA ASP A 504 -16.33 -3.07 0.87
C ASP A 504 -17.51 -3.63 1.69
N ILE A 505 -18.38 -2.74 2.12
CA ILE A 505 -19.57 -3.12 2.93
C ILE A 505 -20.51 -4.07 2.21
N ASP A 506 -20.52 -4.05 0.87
CA ASP A 506 -21.35 -4.91 0.00
C ASP A 506 -20.58 -6.15 -0.49
N GLY A 507 -19.36 -6.35 -0.02
CA GLY A 507 -18.55 -7.54 -0.30
C GLY A 507 -17.74 -7.49 -1.58
N ALA A 508 -17.70 -6.38 -2.33
CA ALA A 508 -16.82 -6.26 -3.48
C ALA A 508 -15.35 -6.22 -3.05
N VAL A 509 -14.47 -6.87 -3.83
CA VAL A 509 -13.05 -6.98 -3.49
C VAL A 509 -12.36 -5.63 -3.66
N LEU A 510 -11.83 -5.07 -2.58
CA LEU A 510 -10.97 -3.88 -2.57
C LEU A 510 -9.50 -4.24 -2.77
N ASN A 511 -9.00 -5.24 -2.04
CA ASN A 511 -7.61 -5.71 -2.12
C ASN A 511 -7.57 -7.24 -2.12
N GLY A 512 -6.67 -7.81 -2.95
CA GLY A 512 -6.38 -9.25 -2.93
C GLY A 512 -5.66 -9.70 -1.65
N PRO A 513 -5.37 -11.04 -1.55
CA PRO A 513 -5.37 -12.03 -2.62
C PRO A 513 -6.73 -12.58 -3.07
N ALA A 514 -7.83 -12.34 -2.34
CA ALA A 514 -9.16 -12.73 -2.80
C ALA A 514 -9.47 -12.14 -4.19
N VAL A 515 -10.04 -12.96 -5.07
CA VAL A 515 -10.44 -12.54 -6.42
C VAL A 515 -11.95 -12.58 -6.63
N ALA A 516 -12.69 -13.23 -5.72
CA ALA A 516 -14.14 -13.30 -5.73
C ALA A 516 -14.75 -12.42 -4.62
N PRO A 517 -15.92 -11.78 -4.86
CA PRO A 517 -16.62 -11.00 -3.84
C PRO A 517 -17.17 -11.90 -2.73
N LEU A 518 -17.54 -11.30 -1.58
CA LEU A 518 -18.30 -11.98 -0.54
C LEU A 518 -19.73 -12.23 -1.01
N ASN A 519 -20.32 -13.34 -0.58
CA ASN A 519 -21.71 -13.63 -0.86
C ASN A 519 -22.63 -12.71 -0.05
N GLN A 520 -23.64 -12.14 -0.69
CA GLN A 520 -24.75 -11.44 -0.04
C GLN A 520 -25.55 -12.44 0.79
N VAL A 521 -25.94 -12.05 2.00
CA VAL A 521 -26.74 -12.88 2.89
C VAL A 521 -27.88 -12.05 3.51
N ALA A 522 -28.87 -12.70 4.06
CA ALA A 522 -29.94 -12.00 4.78
C ALA A 522 -29.36 -11.30 6.03
N PRO A 523 -29.76 -10.06 6.32
CA PRO A 523 -29.36 -9.38 7.53
C PRO A 523 -29.84 -10.12 8.80
N PRO A 524 -29.14 -9.99 9.93
CA PRO A 524 -29.57 -10.59 11.17
C PRO A 524 -30.96 -10.06 11.56
N PRO A 525 -31.85 -10.91 12.10
CA PRO A 525 -33.16 -10.48 12.54
C PRO A 525 -33.04 -9.44 13.66
N ALA A 526 -33.88 -8.39 13.62
CA ALA A 526 -33.92 -7.40 14.69
C ALA A 526 -34.22 -8.09 16.04
N PRO A 527 -33.54 -7.72 17.12
CA PRO A 527 -33.82 -8.28 18.44
C PRO A 527 -35.30 -8.02 18.82
N PRO A 528 -35.95 -8.94 19.54
CA PRO A 528 -37.33 -8.76 19.95
C PRO A 528 -37.44 -7.48 20.80
N ARG A 529 -38.32 -6.56 20.43
CA ARG A 529 -38.57 -5.35 21.20
C ARG A 529 -38.90 -5.74 22.64
N PRO A 530 -38.29 -5.10 23.65
CA PRO A 530 -38.64 -5.37 25.04
C PRO A 530 -40.15 -5.15 25.20
N LYS A 531 -40.85 -6.17 25.72
CA LYS A 531 -42.27 -6.04 26.05
C LYS A 531 -42.43 -4.82 26.93
N ARG A 532 -43.20 -3.81 26.46
CA ARG A 532 -43.59 -2.70 27.32
C ARG A 532 -44.19 -3.32 28.58
N GLN A 533 -43.55 -3.08 29.70
CA GLN A 533 -44.19 -3.36 30.99
C GLN A 533 -45.44 -2.48 31.06
N ASN A 534 -46.59 -3.10 31.00
CA ASN A 534 -47.88 -2.46 31.23
C ASN A 534 -47.85 -2.11 32.73
N ASN A 535 -47.40 -0.92 33.07
CA ASN A 535 -47.65 -0.34 34.37
C ASN A 535 -49.17 -0.11 34.41
N GLY A 536 -49.89 -1.02 35.08
CA GLY A 536 -51.29 -0.88 35.33
C GLY A 536 -51.60 0.47 36.03
N PRO A 537 -52.83 0.99 35.88
CA PRO A 537 -53.16 2.29 36.45
C PRO A 537 -52.95 2.25 37.98
N PRO A 538 -52.51 3.38 38.58
CA PRO A 538 -52.31 3.46 40.04
C PRO A 538 -53.66 3.18 40.72
N THR A 539 -53.73 2.16 41.54
CA THR A 539 -54.85 1.90 42.45
C THR A 539 -54.93 3.07 43.45
N HIS A 540 -55.94 3.92 43.26
CA HIS A 540 -56.33 4.90 44.28
C HIS A 540 -56.92 4.10 45.46
N LEU A 541 -56.20 4.06 46.59
CA LEU A 541 -56.74 3.69 47.87
C LEU A 541 -57.46 4.93 48.43
N THR A 542 -58.75 4.84 48.63
CA THR A 542 -59.60 5.73 49.46
C THR A 542 -59.38 5.44 50.91
#